data_ddf59e4c8f5dcab35363bbf56ddae224
#
_entry.id   ddf59e4c8f5dcab35363bbf56ddae224
#
_cell.length_a   1.000
_cell.length_b   1.000
_cell.length_c   1.000
_cell.angle_alpha   90.00
_cell.angle_beta   90.00
_cell.angle_gamma   90.00
#
_symmetry.space_group_name_H-M   'P 1'
#
loop_
_entity.id
_entity.type
_entity.pdbx_description
1 polymer ?
#
loop_
_entity_poly.entity_id
_entity_poly.type
_entity_poly.pdbx_seq_one_letter_code
_entity_poly.pdbx_strand_id
1 'polypeptide(L)'
;MRERFILISHRGNIYGANPLLENSPDYIWNAIEHGYDVEVDVWFRNGGWWLGHDSPQYDISFAFLQFSDMWLHCKNYKALQQLIPTGLNFF
;
A
#
# COMPACT_ATOMS: atom_id res chain seq x y z
N MET A 1 -10.95 13.58 -25.81
CA MET A 1 -10.56 12.64 -24.75
C MET A 1 -9.66 13.36 -23.77
N ARG A 2 -9.94 13.21 -22.48
CA ARG A 2 -9.12 13.86 -21.45
C ARG A 2 -8.05 12.89 -20.97
N GLU A 3 -6.81 13.30 -21.01
CA GLU A 3 -5.72 12.54 -20.43
C GLU A 3 -5.83 12.60 -18.89
N ARG A 4 -5.55 11.47 -18.26
CA ARG A 4 -5.52 11.39 -16.81
C ARG A 4 -4.10 11.11 -16.36
N PHE A 5 -3.63 11.92 -15.42
CA PHE A 5 -2.37 11.67 -14.75
C PHE A 5 -2.66 11.03 -13.40
N ILE A 6 -1.95 9.95 -13.09
CA ILE A 6 -2.03 9.31 -11.80
C ILE A 6 -0.79 9.75 -11.03
N LEU A 7 -1.01 10.39 -9.88
CA LEU A 7 0.06 10.73 -8.96
C LEU A 7 0.13 9.64 -7.91
N ILE A 8 1.28 8.99 -7.80
CA ILE A 8 1.48 7.90 -6.85
C ILE A 8 2.35 8.40 -5.71
N SER A 9 1.79 8.37 -4.50
CA SER A 9 2.50 8.67 -3.28
C SER A 9 3.25 7.43 -2.82
N HIS A 10 4.53 7.59 -2.47
CA HIS A 10 5.36 6.51 -1.95
C HIS A 10 5.10 6.37 -0.45
N ARG A 11 4.46 5.26 -0.04
CA ARG A 11 4.15 4.96 1.38
C ARG A 11 3.26 6.00 2.06
N GLY A 12 2.49 6.76 1.28
CA GLY A 12 1.63 7.84 1.78
C GLY A 12 2.28 9.21 1.82
N ASN A 13 3.53 9.34 1.40
CA ASN A 13 4.22 10.63 1.41
C ASN A 13 3.65 11.60 0.38
N ILE A 14 3.30 12.79 0.81
CA ILE A 14 2.88 13.90 -0.06
C ILE A 14 3.95 15.00 -0.08
N TYR A 15 4.59 15.25 1.05
CA TYR A 15 5.52 16.37 1.24
C TYR A 15 6.97 15.93 1.46
N GLY A 16 7.34 14.73 0.99
CA GLY A 16 8.67 14.19 1.15
C GLY A 16 8.69 13.03 2.15
N ALA A 17 9.86 12.41 2.31
CA ALA A 17 10.00 11.22 3.14
C ALA A 17 9.68 11.49 4.61
N ASN A 18 8.94 10.58 5.21
CA ASN A 18 8.58 10.64 6.62
C ASN A 18 8.59 9.23 7.22
N PRO A 19 9.77 8.70 7.60
CA PRO A 19 9.88 7.31 8.05
C PRO A 19 9.00 6.94 9.23
N LEU A 20 8.62 7.90 10.05
CA LEU A 20 7.78 7.64 11.23
C LEU A 20 6.32 7.38 10.87
N LEU A 21 5.85 7.89 9.73
CA LEU A 21 4.46 7.79 9.31
C LEU A 21 4.25 6.88 8.11
N GLU A 22 5.31 6.64 7.33
CA GLU A 22 5.23 5.84 6.10
C GLU A 22 4.58 4.50 6.36
N ASN A 23 3.68 4.08 5.47
CA ASN A 23 2.93 2.84 5.54
C ASN A 23 1.91 2.77 6.68
N SER A 24 1.75 3.79 7.53
CA SER A 24 0.67 3.76 8.51
C SER A 24 -0.67 3.93 7.78
N PRO A 25 -1.74 3.23 8.21
CA PRO A 25 -3.03 3.32 7.54
C PRO A 25 -3.58 4.74 7.45
N ASP A 26 -3.47 5.53 8.49
CA ASP A 26 -3.97 6.91 8.49
C ASP A 26 -3.20 7.79 7.50
N TYR A 27 -1.90 7.61 7.40
CA TYR A 27 -1.07 8.36 6.49
C TYR A 27 -1.38 8.04 5.03
N ILE A 28 -1.58 6.74 4.74
CA ILE A 28 -2.00 6.27 3.42
C ILE A 28 -3.36 6.86 3.05
N TRP A 29 -4.30 6.80 3.98
CA TRP A 29 -5.66 7.28 3.75
C TRP A 29 -5.67 8.79 3.49
N ASN A 30 -4.83 9.54 4.23
CA ASN A 30 -4.66 10.97 4.00
C ASN A 30 -4.21 11.27 2.57
N ALA A 31 -3.26 10.50 2.03
CA ALA A 31 -2.80 10.67 0.66
C ALA A 31 -3.92 10.39 -0.34
N ILE A 32 -4.70 9.34 -0.14
CA ILE A 32 -5.84 9.01 -0.99
C ILE A 32 -6.87 10.13 -0.98
N GLU A 33 -7.18 10.70 0.18
CA GLU A 33 -8.11 11.81 0.31
C GLU A 33 -7.63 13.07 -0.42
N HIS A 34 -6.32 13.21 -0.61
CA HIS A 34 -5.74 14.32 -1.36
C HIS A 34 -5.60 14.03 -2.87
N GLY A 35 -6.18 12.92 -3.35
CA GLY A 35 -6.23 12.60 -4.76
C GLY A 35 -5.05 11.79 -5.29
N TYR A 36 -4.24 11.21 -4.42
CA TYR A 36 -3.11 10.36 -4.81
C TYR A 36 -3.51 8.88 -4.82
N ASP A 37 -2.95 8.13 -5.76
CA ASP A 37 -2.78 6.70 -5.55
C ASP A 37 -1.61 6.51 -4.58
N VAL A 38 -1.52 5.37 -3.95
CA VAL A 38 -0.48 5.13 -2.95
C VAL A 38 0.20 3.79 -3.19
N GLU A 39 1.53 3.81 -3.23
CA GLU A 39 2.34 2.60 -3.18
C GLU A 39 2.54 2.24 -1.71
N VAL A 40 2.16 1.00 -1.34
CA VAL A 40 2.27 0.52 0.04
C VAL A 40 3.12 -0.75 0.07
N ASP A 41 3.91 -0.90 1.14
CA ASP A 41 4.76 -2.08 1.36
C ASP A 41 3.97 -3.13 2.13
N VAL A 42 3.74 -4.29 1.52
CA VAL A 42 2.82 -5.31 2.01
C VAL A 42 3.55 -6.59 2.39
N TRP A 43 3.23 -7.12 3.55
CA TRP A 43 3.71 -8.40 4.06
C TRP A 43 2.54 -9.34 4.33
N PHE A 44 2.76 -10.63 4.14
CA PHE A 44 1.83 -11.66 4.63
C PHE A 44 2.59 -12.55 5.59
N ARG A 45 2.14 -12.57 6.86
CA ARG A 45 2.84 -13.31 7.91
C ARG A 45 1.85 -13.83 8.94
N ASN A 46 2.04 -15.07 9.37
CA ASN A 46 1.19 -15.70 10.40
C ASN A 46 -0.30 -15.63 10.07
N GLY A 47 -0.65 -15.82 8.79
CA GLY A 47 -2.03 -15.80 8.34
C GLY A 47 -2.65 -14.41 8.24
N GLY A 48 -1.87 -13.35 8.38
CA GLY A 48 -2.37 -11.98 8.34
C GLY A 48 -1.58 -11.05 7.42
N TRP A 49 -2.19 -9.90 7.11
CA TRP A 49 -1.62 -8.87 6.25
C TRP A 49 -1.04 -7.75 7.10
N TRP A 50 0.09 -7.22 6.66
CA TRP A 50 0.82 -6.19 7.38
C TRP A 50 1.39 -5.18 6.41
N LEU A 51 1.54 -3.93 6.84
CA LEU A 51 2.27 -2.89 6.12
C LEU A 51 3.55 -2.54 6.86
N GLY A 52 4.59 -2.16 6.12
CA GLY A 52 5.85 -1.72 6.69
C GLY A 52 6.99 -1.84 5.69
N HIS A 53 7.98 -0.94 5.77
CA HIS A 53 9.08 -0.93 4.81
C HIS A 53 10.13 -1.99 5.15
N ASP A 54 10.74 -1.89 6.31
CA ASP A 54 11.82 -2.81 6.71
C ASP A 54 11.31 -4.07 7.39
N SER A 55 10.11 -4.01 7.95
CA SER A 55 9.49 -5.11 8.68
C SER A 55 7.99 -4.91 8.72
N PRO A 56 7.21 -5.95 9.03
CA PRO A 56 5.78 -5.79 9.28
C PRO A 56 5.55 -4.92 10.51
N GLN A 57 4.88 -3.79 10.33
CA GLN A 57 4.66 -2.80 11.39
C GLN A 57 3.19 -2.61 11.73
N TYR A 58 2.32 -2.58 10.72
CA TYR A 58 0.90 -2.25 10.88
C TYR A 58 0.05 -3.42 10.45
N ASP A 59 -0.70 -3.98 11.38
CA ASP A 59 -1.66 -5.05 11.13
C ASP A 59 -2.86 -4.44 10.40
N ILE A 60 -3.22 -5.02 9.26
CA ILE A 60 -4.35 -4.56 8.46
C ILE A 60 -5.23 -5.72 8.04
N SER A 61 -6.47 -5.41 7.69
CA SER A 61 -7.36 -6.40 7.07
C SER A 61 -7.11 -6.48 5.57
N PHE A 62 -7.47 -7.60 4.95
CA PHE A 62 -7.41 -7.72 3.50
C PHE A 62 -8.29 -6.66 2.82
N ALA A 63 -9.41 -6.31 3.43
CA ALA A 63 -10.30 -5.27 2.89
C ALA A 63 -9.57 -3.93 2.67
N PHE A 64 -8.61 -3.59 3.53
CA PHE A 64 -7.81 -2.38 3.38
C PHE A 64 -7.03 -2.37 2.07
N LEU A 65 -6.58 -3.52 1.59
CA LEU A 65 -5.78 -3.65 0.37
C LEU A 65 -6.62 -3.63 -0.91
N GLN A 66 -7.95 -3.67 -0.81
CA GLN A 66 -8.84 -3.80 -1.96
C GLN A 66 -9.22 -2.48 -2.61
N PHE A 67 -8.75 -1.36 -2.11
CA PHE A 67 -9.00 -0.06 -2.73
C PHE A 67 -8.18 0.09 -4.00
N SER A 68 -8.84 0.51 -5.08
CA SER A 68 -8.21 0.63 -6.40
C SER A 68 -7.09 1.67 -6.45
N ASP A 69 -7.04 2.55 -5.46
CA ASP A 69 -6.00 3.58 -5.37
C ASP A 69 -4.67 3.05 -4.84
N MET A 70 -4.61 1.78 -4.47
CA MET A 70 -3.40 1.18 -3.89
C MET A 70 -2.61 0.38 -4.90
N TRP A 71 -1.28 0.54 -4.83
CA TRP A 71 -0.30 -0.23 -5.56
C TRP A 71 0.50 -1.03 -4.53
N LEU A 72 0.34 -2.36 -4.55
CA LEU A 72 0.83 -3.23 -3.49
C LEU A 72 2.22 -3.74 -3.82
N HIS A 73 3.24 -3.25 -3.10
CA HIS A 73 4.60 -3.74 -3.23
C HIS A 73 4.80 -4.91 -2.26
N CYS A 74 4.96 -6.10 -2.81
CA CYS A 74 5.13 -7.31 -2.01
C CYS A 74 6.52 -7.34 -1.39
N LYS A 75 6.58 -7.34 -0.07
CA LYS A 75 7.85 -7.34 0.67
C LYS A 75 8.34 -8.74 0.98
N ASN A 76 7.47 -9.74 0.93
CA ASN A 76 7.88 -11.13 1.10
C ASN A 76 7.17 -12.03 0.08
N TYR A 77 7.71 -13.23 -0.07
CA TYR A 77 7.22 -14.19 -1.05
C TYR A 77 5.77 -14.60 -0.78
N LYS A 78 5.41 -14.73 0.49
CA LYS A 78 4.04 -15.12 0.86
C LYS A 78 3.01 -14.07 0.46
N ALA A 79 3.35 -12.78 0.56
CA ALA A 79 2.46 -11.73 0.09
C ALA A 79 2.22 -11.87 -1.42
N LEU A 80 3.27 -12.09 -2.19
CA LEU A 80 3.15 -12.31 -3.63
C LEU A 80 2.24 -13.50 -3.93
N GLN A 81 2.45 -14.64 -3.28
CA GLN A 81 1.63 -15.83 -3.50
C GLN A 81 0.15 -15.58 -3.21
N GLN A 82 -0.15 -14.85 -2.13
CA GLN A 82 -1.51 -14.58 -1.73
C GLN A 82 -2.20 -13.57 -2.65
N LEU A 83 -1.45 -12.66 -3.28
CA LEU A 83 -2.03 -11.62 -4.13
C LEU A 83 -2.23 -12.06 -5.58
N ILE A 84 -1.47 -13.04 -6.08
CA ILE A 84 -1.58 -13.50 -7.47
C ILE A 84 -3.04 -13.79 -7.88
N PRO A 85 -3.84 -14.52 -7.10
CA PRO A 85 -5.21 -14.84 -7.53
C PRO A 85 -6.21 -13.71 -7.33
N THR A 86 -5.82 -12.58 -6.75
CA THR A 86 -6.78 -11.54 -6.36
C THR A 86 -7.16 -10.56 -7.47
N GLY A 87 -6.31 -10.41 -8.48
CA GLY A 87 -6.51 -9.39 -9.51
C GLY A 87 -6.18 -7.97 -9.06
N LEU A 88 -5.64 -7.79 -7.86
CA LEU A 88 -5.23 -6.47 -7.37
C LEU A 88 -3.93 -6.03 -8.04
N ASN A 89 -3.65 -4.71 -7.97
CA ASN A 89 -2.41 -4.15 -8.50
C ASN A 89 -1.27 -4.40 -7.52
N PHE A 90 -0.36 -5.30 -7.87
CA PHE A 90 0.79 -5.63 -7.03
C PHE A 90 2.05 -5.83 -7.86
N PHE A 91 3.19 -5.78 -7.18
CA PHE A 91 4.49 -6.04 -7.79
C PHE A 91 5.53 -6.46 -6.76
#